data_ae855123bc0b8b1b025c4f04bf058007
#
_entry.id   ae855123bc0b8b1b025c4f04bf058007
#
_cell.length_a   1.000
_cell.length_b   1.000
_cell.length_c   1.000
_cell.angle_alpha   90.00
_cell.angle_beta   90.00
_cell.angle_gamma   90.00
#
_symmetry.space_group_name_H-M   'P 1'
#
loop_
_entity.id
_entity.type
_entity.pdbx_description
1 polymer ?
#
loop_
_entity_poly.entity_id
_entity_poly.type
_entity_poly.pdbx_seq_one_letter_code
_entity_poly.pdbx_strand_id
1 'polypeptide(L)'
;MNTNNLKKVAPRARTAFIKAITARAGEFGITAKGVSAPTVSGDVLQVAGFTHPARFAPAITRLQERVANEGVTQLIEQMAYTWFNRFCAIRFMELKSEEGYLEHGVRLLSHPTQPQGFEVLDRAPEVIESLMGEGVSLDKSALLELMLAGNEQEALFRELLLGQCHRLHQAMPFLFEAIDDETELLLPTGLTRTDAFWRELVDGIPEEDWTQVEVIGWLYQFYISEKKDEVIGKVVKSEDIPAATQLFTPNW
;
A
#
# COMPACT_ATOMS: atom_id res chain seq x y z
N MET A 1 -24.30 -4.44 3.97
CA MET A 1 -23.16 -4.29 3.03
C MET A 1 -23.66 -4.21 1.59
N ASN A 2 -23.27 -3.19 0.84
CA ASN A 2 -23.70 -2.98 -0.55
C ASN A 2 -22.66 -3.57 -1.54
N THR A 3 -22.79 -4.84 -1.87
CA THR A 3 -21.87 -5.53 -2.80
C THR A 3 -21.85 -4.93 -4.22
N ASN A 4 -22.94 -4.28 -4.66
CA ASN A 4 -22.98 -3.59 -5.96
C ASN A 4 -22.07 -2.35 -5.99
N ASN A 5 -21.89 -1.67 -4.84
CA ASN A 5 -20.94 -0.57 -4.72
C ASN A 5 -19.51 -1.11 -4.76
N LEU A 6 -19.21 -2.15 -3.97
CA LEU A 6 -17.89 -2.79 -3.93
C LEU A 6 -17.45 -3.28 -5.32
N LYS A 7 -18.38 -3.87 -6.09
CA LYS A 7 -18.13 -4.31 -7.47
C LYS A 7 -17.71 -3.18 -8.41
N LYS A 8 -18.12 -1.93 -8.14
CA LYS A 8 -17.72 -0.76 -8.93
C LYS A 8 -16.41 -0.14 -8.44
N VAL A 9 -16.25 -0.08 -7.12
CA VAL A 9 -15.09 0.59 -6.49
C VAL A 9 -13.82 -0.24 -6.66
N ALA A 10 -13.85 -1.56 -6.42
CA ALA A 10 -12.63 -2.38 -6.41
C ALA A 10 -11.87 -2.37 -7.76
N PRO A 11 -12.50 -2.50 -8.95
CA PRO A 11 -11.78 -2.41 -10.22
C PRO A 11 -11.19 -1.01 -10.48
N ARG A 12 -11.91 0.07 -10.10
CA ARG A 12 -11.41 1.44 -10.23
C ARG A 12 -10.21 1.68 -9.32
N ALA A 13 -10.31 1.24 -8.07
CA ALA A 13 -9.19 1.29 -7.14
C ALA A 13 -7.99 0.49 -7.68
N ARG A 14 -8.19 -0.75 -8.20
CA ARG A 14 -7.13 -1.53 -8.84
C ARG A 14 -6.42 -0.74 -9.92
N THR A 15 -7.17 -0.12 -10.82
CA THR A 15 -6.61 0.70 -11.92
C THR A 15 -5.78 1.87 -11.37
N ALA A 16 -6.26 2.55 -10.32
CA ALA A 16 -5.56 3.65 -9.68
C ALA A 16 -4.26 3.18 -9.01
N PHE A 17 -4.28 2.05 -8.29
CA PHE A 17 -3.10 1.46 -7.66
C PHE A 17 -2.05 1.06 -8.70
N ILE A 18 -2.43 0.33 -9.74
CA ILE A 18 -1.52 -0.07 -10.83
C ILE A 18 -0.88 1.16 -11.47
N LYS A 19 -1.66 2.19 -11.80
CA LYS A 19 -1.17 3.43 -12.40
C LYS A 19 -0.16 4.14 -11.50
N ALA A 20 -0.47 4.29 -10.21
CA ALA A 20 0.39 4.98 -9.26
C ALA A 20 1.70 4.22 -9.02
N ILE A 21 1.65 2.91 -8.86
CA ILE A 21 2.83 2.06 -8.66
C ILE A 21 3.68 2.00 -9.94
N THR A 22 3.07 1.96 -11.12
CA THR A 22 3.80 2.06 -12.40
C THR A 22 4.58 3.37 -12.49
N ALA A 23 3.97 4.50 -12.12
CA ALA A 23 4.64 5.78 -12.09
C ALA A 23 5.81 5.78 -11.09
N ARG A 24 5.58 5.25 -9.88
CA ARG A 24 6.61 5.15 -8.85
C ARG A 24 7.77 4.24 -9.25
N ALA A 25 7.50 3.10 -9.87
CA ALA A 25 8.53 2.20 -10.41
C ALA A 25 9.38 2.89 -11.49
N GLY A 26 8.75 3.75 -12.30
CA GLY A 26 9.45 4.58 -13.28
C GLY A 26 10.48 5.52 -12.66
N GLU A 27 10.23 6.06 -11.46
CA GLU A 27 11.19 6.89 -10.73
C GLU A 27 12.46 6.11 -10.33
N PHE A 28 12.35 4.78 -10.22
CA PHE A 28 13.46 3.85 -9.96
C PHE A 28 13.99 3.19 -11.24
N GLY A 29 13.63 3.73 -12.40
CA GLY A 29 14.13 3.26 -13.69
C GLY A 29 13.48 1.97 -14.19
N ILE A 30 12.38 1.53 -13.61
CA ILE A 30 11.65 0.32 -14.02
C ILE A 30 10.47 0.72 -14.90
N THR A 31 10.54 0.39 -16.18
CA THR A 31 9.54 0.72 -17.18
C THR A 31 9.23 -0.46 -18.09
N ALA A 32 8.10 -0.41 -18.81
CA ALA A 32 7.78 -1.42 -19.81
C ALA A 32 8.83 -1.57 -20.92
N LYS A 33 9.71 -0.56 -21.10
CA LYS A 33 10.76 -0.56 -22.12
C LYS A 33 12.07 -1.20 -21.61
N GLY A 34 12.19 -1.42 -20.33
CA GLY A 34 13.37 -1.98 -19.69
C GLY A 34 13.69 -1.33 -18.35
N VAL A 35 14.86 -1.67 -17.84
CA VAL A 35 15.38 -1.25 -16.54
C VAL A 35 16.60 -0.37 -16.75
N SER A 36 16.63 0.80 -16.10
CA SER A 36 17.77 1.72 -16.10
C SER A 36 18.71 1.39 -14.95
N ALA A 37 20.01 1.32 -15.21
CA ALA A 37 21.00 1.10 -14.17
C ALA A 37 21.13 2.35 -13.26
N PRO A 38 21.15 2.19 -11.93
CA PRO A 38 21.40 3.28 -11.02
C PRO A 38 22.89 3.62 -10.97
N THR A 39 23.20 4.90 -10.70
CA THR A 39 24.56 5.38 -10.44
C THR A 39 24.61 5.94 -9.02
N VAL A 40 25.52 5.44 -8.20
CA VAL A 40 25.71 5.90 -6.81
C VAL A 40 26.96 6.78 -6.74
N SER A 41 26.83 7.94 -6.09
CA SER A 41 27.92 8.87 -5.83
C SER A 41 27.75 9.44 -4.42
N GLY A 42 28.58 9.00 -3.47
CA GLY A 42 28.43 9.33 -2.05
C GLY A 42 27.06 8.86 -1.52
N ASP A 43 26.33 9.76 -0.88
CA ASP A 43 25.01 9.49 -0.30
C ASP A 43 23.83 9.61 -1.28
N VAL A 44 24.15 9.80 -2.57
CA VAL A 44 23.16 10.07 -3.62
C VAL A 44 23.16 8.93 -4.65
N LEU A 45 21.96 8.49 -5.00
CA LEU A 45 21.67 7.57 -6.09
C LEU A 45 20.90 8.30 -7.18
N GLN A 46 21.35 8.18 -8.42
CA GLN A 46 20.67 8.70 -9.61
C GLN A 46 20.21 7.54 -10.50
N VAL A 47 18.94 7.57 -10.91
CA VAL A 47 18.36 6.59 -11.83
C VAL A 47 17.22 7.24 -12.62
N ALA A 48 17.16 7.01 -13.92
CA ALA A 48 16.11 7.51 -14.82
C ALA A 48 15.82 9.03 -14.72
N GLY A 49 16.82 9.83 -14.34
CA GLY A 49 16.70 11.27 -14.14
C GLY A 49 16.19 11.70 -12.75
N PHE A 50 15.92 10.76 -11.87
CA PHE A 50 15.54 10.99 -10.48
C PHE A 50 16.73 10.83 -9.54
N THR A 51 16.65 11.53 -8.40
CA THR A 51 17.65 11.49 -7.34
C THR A 51 17.04 10.91 -6.07
N HIS A 52 17.70 9.91 -5.50
CA HIS A 52 17.28 9.21 -4.30
C HIS A 52 18.43 9.08 -3.30
N PRO A 53 18.17 8.78 -2.02
CA PRO A 53 19.20 8.37 -1.07
C PRO A 53 19.92 7.10 -1.50
N ALA A 54 21.26 7.06 -1.37
CA ALA A 54 22.07 5.89 -1.74
C ALA A 54 21.66 4.60 -1.00
N ARG A 55 21.06 4.72 0.19
CA ARG A 55 20.55 3.59 0.97
C ARG A 55 19.48 2.76 0.23
N PHE A 56 18.84 3.31 -0.82
CA PHE A 56 17.87 2.57 -1.64
C PHE A 56 18.51 1.62 -2.67
N ALA A 57 19.82 1.72 -2.89
CA ALA A 57 20.50 0.89 -3.89
C ALA A 57 20.25 -0.61 -3.75
N PRO A 58 20.33 -1.24 -2.54
CA PRO A 58 20.05 -2.67 -2.39
C PRO A 58 18.60 -3.04 -2.77
N ALA A 59 17.60 -2.24 -2.37
CA ALA A 59 16.21 -2.50 -2.69
C ALA A 59 15.94 -2.34 -4.20
N ILE A 60 16.54 -1.34 -4.85
CA ILE A 60 16.46 -1.17 -6.31
C ILE A 60 17.09 -2.37 -7.03
N THR A 61 18.21 -2.86 -6.57
CA THR A 61 18.85 -4.08 -7.15
C THR A 61 17.92 -5.28 -7.06
N ARG A 62 17.30 -5.53 -5.90
CA ARG A 62 16.30 -6.62 -5.74
C ARG A 62 15.11 -6.44 -6.67
N LEU A 63 14.59 -5.21 -6.82
CA LEU A 63 13.51 -4.92 -7.79
C LEU A 63 13.91 -5.25 -9.22
N GLN A 64 15.14 -4.91 -9.61
CA GLN A 64 15.68 -5.20 -10.94
C GLN A 64 15.83 -6.70 -11.19
N GLU A 65 16.30 -7.45 -10.19
CA GLU A 65 16.38 -8.92 -10.24
C GLU A 65 14.97 -9.55 -10.36
N ARG A 66 14.00 -9.03 -9.62
CA ARG A 66 12.60 -9.47 -9.75
C ARG A 66 12.05 -9.20 -11.14
N VAL A 67 12.28 -8.00 -11.69
CA VAL A 67 11.88 -7.67 -13.07
C VAL A 67 12.50 -8.63 -14.09
N ALA A 68 13.77 -9.01 -13.92
CA ALA A 68 14.45 -9.95 -14.80
C ALA A 68 13.82 -11.36 -14.75
N ASN A 69 13.29 -11.78 -13.61
CA ASN A 69 12.72 -13.11 -13.41
C ASN A 69 11.23 -13.18 -13.79
N GLU A 70 10.42 -12.19 -13.42
CA GLU A 70 8.97 -12.23 -13.53
C GLU A 70 8.38 -11.20 -14.52
N GLY A 71 9.18 -10.22 -14.93
CA GLY A 71 8.76 -9.14 -15.82
C GLY A 71 8.09 -7.96 -15.10
N VAL A 72 8.12 -6.79 -15.76
CA VAL A 72 7.61 -5.53 -15.18
C VAL A 72 6.12 -5.60 -14.85
N THR A 73 5.31 -6.14 -15.76
CA THR A 73 3.85 -6.19 -15.58
C THR A 73 3.46 -6.99 -14.36
N GLN A 74 4.08 -8.16 -14.17
CA GLN A 74 3.78 -9.03 -13.03
C GLN A 74 4.23 -8.39 -11.72
N LEU A 75 5.44 -7.80 -11.67
CA LEU A 75 5.91 -7.05 -10.50
C LEU A 75 4.92 -5.94 -10.12
N ILE A 76 4.50 -5.11 -11.08
CA ILE A 76 3.56 -4.02 -10.82
C ILE A 76 2.22 -4.52 -10.31
N GLU A 77 1.67 -5.58 -10.90
CA GLU A 77 0.41 -6.18 -10.44
C GLU A 77 0.51 -6.73 -9.02
N GLN A 78 1.60 -7.42 -8.68
CA GLN A 78 1.84 -7.93 -7.33
C GLN A 78 1.96 -6.79 -6.32
N MET A 79 2.74 -5.75 -6.62
CA MET A 79 2.89 -4.59 -5.74
C MET A 79 1.57 -3.83 -5.55
N ALA A 80 0.81 -3.64 -6.62
CA ALA A 80 -0.49 -3.00 -6.56
C ALA A 80 -1.48 -3.80 -5.70
N TYR A 81 -1.46 -5.11 -5.84
CA TYR A 81 -2.27 -6.01 -5.03
C TYR A 81 -1.87 -5.99 -3.55
N THR A 82 -0.57 -6.03 -3.25
CA THR A 82 -0.06 -5.95 -1.88
C THR A 82 -0.51 -4.66 -1.20
N TRP A 83 -0.29 -3.51 -1.84
CA TRP A 83 -0.72 -2.23 -1.28
C TRP A 83 -2.24 -2.10 -1.19
N PHE A 84 -2.99 -2.57 -2.17
CA PHE A 84 -4.45 -2.60 -2.08
C PHE A 84 -4.92 -3.36 -0.85
N ASN A 85 -4.40 -4.55 -0.59
CA ASN A 85 -4.76 -5.36 0.57
C ASN A 85 -4.36 -4.68 1.89
N ARG A 86 -3.18 -4.08 1.96
CA ARG A 86 -2.72 -3.31 3.14
C ARG A 86 -3.68 -2.14 3.44
N PHE A 87 -4.05 -1.36 2.44
CA PHE A 87 -5.02 -0.27 2.61
C PHE A 87 -6.41 -0.78 3.03
N CYS A 88 -6.90 -1.89 2.46
CA CYS A 88 -8.15 -2.52 2.89
C CYS A 88 -8.10 -2.93 4.37
N ALA A 89 -7.02 -3.60 4.77
CA ALA A 89 -6.87 -4.05 6.15
C ALA A 89 -6.76 -2.88 7.13
N ILE A 90 -5.96 -1.86 6.82
CA ILE A 90 -5.82 -0.67 7.64
C ILE A 90 -7.17 0.05 7.74
N ARG A 91 -7.91 0.21 6.62
CA ARG A 91 -9.23 0.85 6.63
C ARG A 91 -10.21 0.09 7.52
N PHE A 92 -10.26 -1.22 7.41
CA PHE A 92 -11.10 -2.04 8.28
C PHE A 92 -10.73 -1.87 9.76
N MET A 93 -9.42 -1.95 10.07
CA MET A 93 -8.95 -1.86 11.45
C MET A 93 -9.15 -0.48 12.07
N GLU A 94 -8.95 0.62 11.31
CA GLU A 94 -9.16 1.96 11.85
C GLU A 94 -10.62 2.23 12.21
N LEU A 95 -11.58 1.69 11.45
CA LEU A 95 -13.00 1.79 11.76
C LEU A 95 -13.41 0.92 12.97
N LYS A 96 -12.55 -0.02 13.35
CA LYS A 96 -12.68 -0.88 14.52
C LYS A 96 -11.72 -0.46 15.65
N SER A 97 -11.12 0.72 15.58
CA SER A 97 -10.11 1.17 16.55
C SER A 97 -10.64 1.25 17.98
N GLU A 98 -11.91 1.59 18.18
CA GLU A 98 -12.57 1.57 19.50
C GLU A 98 -12.63 0.16 20.11
N GLU A 99 -12.58 -0.87 19.26
CA GLU A 99 -12.50 -2.29 19.67
C GLU A 99 -11.06 -2.77 19.90
N GLY A 100 -10.06 -1.88 19.79
CA GLY A 100 -8.64 -2.17 20.00
C GLY A 100 -7.90 -2.79 18.82
N TYR A 101 -8.43 -2.70 17.60
CA TYR A 101 -7.76 -3.22 16.39
C TYR A 101 -6.52 -2.41 15.97
N LEU A 102 -6.44 -1.12 16.32
CA LEU A 102 -5.21 -0.34 16.24
C LEU A 102 -4.80 0.06 17.65
N GLU A 103 -3.56 -0.23 18.04
CA GLU A 103 -3.07 0.01 19.41
C GLU A 103 -3.20 1.46 19.87
N HIS A 104 -3.02 2.42 18.95
CA HIS A 104 -3.12 3.83 19.26
C HIS A 104 -4.56 4.37 19.22
N GLY A 105 -5.55 3.58 18.80
CA GLY A 105 -6.96 3.99 18.75
C GLY A 105 -7.26 5.20 17.85
N VAL A 106 -6.39 5.47 16.86
CA VAL A 106 -6.45 6.64 15.97
C VAL A 106 -6.62 6.18 14.53
N ARG A 107 -7.47 6.85 13.75
CA ARG A 107 -7.64 6.54 12.33
C ARG A 107 -6.43 6.99 11.52
N LEU A 108 -5.91 6.10 10.68
CA LEU A 108 -4.74 6.36 9.86
C LEU A 108 -5.10 7.00 8.51
N LEU A 109 -6.12 6.47 7.83
CA LEU A 109 -6.50 6.86 6.46
C LEU A 109 -7.63 7.90 6.40
N SER A 110 -8.24 8.21 7.53
CA SER A 110 -9.38 9.12 7.59
C SER A 110 -9.40 9.94 8.87
N HIS A 111 -10.38 10.83 8.97
CA HIS A 111 -10.66 11.60 10.18
C HIS A 111 -12.15 11.47 10.53
N PRO A 112 -12.52 11.26 11.81
CA PRO A 112 -13.91 11.02 12.21
C PRO A 112 -14.85 12.22 11.95
N THR A 113 -14.33 13.45 11.93
CA THR A 113 -15.13 14.68 11.82
C THR A 113 -14.69 15.62 10.69
N GLN A 114 -13.51 15.42 10.10
CA GLN A 114 -12.97 16.28 9.04
C GLN A 114 -12.97 15.53 7.70
N PRO A 115 -13.82 15.91 6.74
CA PRO A 115 -13.78 15.31 5.41
C PRO A 115 -12.36 15.44 4.80
N GLN A 116 -11.82 14.31 4.32
CA GLN A 116 -10.47 14.22 3.74
C GLN A 116 -9.31 14.55 4.70
N GLY A 117 -9.57 14.78 5.98
CA GLY A 117 -8.56 14.93 7.02
C GLY A 117 -7.90 13.59 7.39
N PHE A 118 -6.86 13.68 8.22
CA PHE A 118 -6.10 12.55 8.76
C PHE A 118 -5.96 12.68 10.27
N GLU A 119 -6.70 11.88 11.03
CA GLU A 119 -6.62 11.92 12.49
C GLU A 119 -5.21 11.60 12.99
N VAL A 120 -4.49 10.71 12.27
CA VAL A 120 -3.10 10.33 12.58
C VAL A 120 -2.14 11.54 12.54
N LEU A 121 -2.37 12.54 11.68
CA LEU A 121 -1.55 13.74 11.63
C LEU A 121 -1.89 14.71 12.77
N ASP A 122 -3.16 14.83 13.12
CA ASP A 122 -3.62 15.69 14.21
C ASP A 122 -3.15 15.16 15.58
N ARG A 123 -3.05 13.83 15.70
CA ARG A 123 -2.61 13.13 16.92
C ARG A 123 -1.24 12.48 16.77
N ALA A 124 -0.40 12.99 15.87
CA ALA A 124 0.91 12.41 15.57
C ALA A 124 1.80 12.15 16.80
N PRO A 125 1.88 13.03 17.84
CA PRO A 125 2.70 12.76 19.02
C PRO A 125 2.32 11.45 19.73
N GLU A 126 1.02 11.19 19.88
CA GLU A 126 0.51 9.98 20.54
C GLU A 126 0.79 8.74 19.71
N VAL A 127 0.57 8.84 18.38
CA VAL A 127 0.80 7.75 17.46
C VAL A 127 2.28 7.40 17.36
N ILE A 128 3.17 8.39 17.27
CA ILE A 128 4.62 8.19 17.28
C ILE A 128 5.03 7.42 18.53
N GLU A 129 4.55 7.83 19.70
CA GLU A 129 4.88 7.18 20.98
C GLU A 129 4.40 5.71 21.01
N SER A 130 3.18 5.48 20.54
CA SER A 130 2.57 4.15 20.48
C SER A 130 3.24 3.22 19.48
N LEU A 131 3.72 3.74 18.34
CA LEU A 131 4.40 2.95 17.31
C LEU A 131 5.84 2.57 17.70
N MET A 132 6.47 3.31 18.62
CA MET A 132 7.84 2.98 19.06
C MET A 132 7.83 1.67 19.83
N GLY A 133 8.56 0.68 19.34
CA GLY A 133 8.64 -0.62 19.98
C GLY A 133 9.39 -1.66 19.15
N GLU A 134 9.41 -2.88 19.65
CA GLU A 134 10.04 -4.00 18.96
C GLU A 134 9.41 -4.24 17.58
N GLY A 135 10.24 -4.45 16.57
CA GLY A 135 9.82 -4.75 15.20
C GLY A 135 9.42 -3.53 14.36
N VAL A 136 9.54 -2.30 14.87
CA VAL A 136 9.29 -1.08 14.10
C VAL A 136 10.61 -0.36 13.84
N SER A 137 10.95 -0.16 12.56
CA SER A 137 12.17 0.52 12.13
C SER A 137 11.89 1.99 11.80
N LEU A 138 11.48 2.75 12.83
CA LEU A 138 11.28 4.20 12.70
C LEU A 138 12.26 4.96 13.59
N ASP A 139 12.76 6.09 13.09
CA ASP A 139 13.53 7.04 13.88
C ASP A 139 12.58 8.09 14.52
N LYS A 140 12.39 7.97 15.83
CA LYS A 140 11.53 8.88 16.59
C LYS A 140 11.97 10.34 16.45
N SER A 141 13.28 10.61 16.43
CA SER A 141 13.80 11.98 16.32
C SER A 141 13.47 12.56 14.95
N ALA A 142 13.66 11.79 13.88
CA ALA A 142 13.30 12.20 12.54
C ALA A 142 11.79 12.46 12.38
N LEU A 143 10.93 11.62 12.98
CA LEU A 143 9.48 11.84 12.97
C LEU A 143 9.07 13.11 13.68
N LEU A 144 9.68 13.40 14.83
CA LEU A 144 9.44 14.65 15.57
C LEU A 144 9.91 15.88 14.79
N GLU A 145 11.05 15.79 14.08
CA GLU A 145 11.51 16.86 13.18
C GLU A 145 10.52 17.11 12.05
N LEU A 146 10.02 16.07 11.37
CA LEU A 146 9.01 16.19 10.32
C LEU A 146 7.72 16.84 10.85
N MET A 147 7.28 16.44 12.03
CA MET A 147 6.09 17.00 12.68
C MET A 147 6.27 18.49 13.00
N LEU A 148 7.41 18.87 13.57
CA LEU A 148 7.72 20.25 13.97
C LEU A 148 7.96 21.17 12.75
N ALA A 149 8.41 20.64 11.64
CA ALA A 149 8.60 21.40 10.39
C ALA A 149 7.28 21.97 9.83
N GLY A 150 6.15 21.31 10.09
CA GLY A 150 4.80 21.79 9.76
C GLY A 150 4.42 21.75 8.27
N ASN A 151 5.40 21.72 7.37
CA ASN A 151 5.22 21.62 5.91
C ASN A 151 5.59 20.25 5.33
N GLU A 152 5.93 19.30 6.20
CA GLU A 152 6.38 17.94 5.82
C GLU A 152 5.30 16.87 6.09
N GLN A 153 4.02 17.25 5.99
CA GLN A 153 2.90 16.35 6.31
C GLN A 153 2.89 15.07 5.46
N GLU A 154 3.27 15.17 4.19
CA GLU A 154 3.36 14.00 3.29
C GLU A 154 4.43 13.00 3.77
N ALA A 155 5.61 13.51 4.14
CA ALA A 155 6.69 12.68 4.65
C ALA A 155 6.32 12.06 6.00
N LEU A 156 5.75 12.84 6.91
CA LEU A 156 5.28 12.34 8.20
C LEU A 156 4.20 11.26 8.03
N PHE A 157 3.19 11.51 7.20
CA PHE A 157 2.14 10.53 6.92
C PHE A 157 2.70 9.22 6.37
N ARG A 158 3.64 9.33 5.43
CA ARG A 158 4.32 8.15 4.84
C ARG A 158 5.00 7.30 5.90
N GLU A 159 5.79 7.93 6.76
CA GLU A 159 6.51 7.23 7.82
C GLU A 159 5.55 6.60 8.84
N LEU A 160 4.48 7.29 9.23
CA LEU A 160 3.45 6.74 10.13
C LEU A 160 2.71 5.55 9.50
N LEU A 161 2.41 5.61 8.20
CA LEU A 161 1.82 4.50 7.45
C LEU A 161 2.75 3.28 7.42
N LEU A 162 4.04 3.48 7.12
CA LEU A 162 5.04 2.42 7.12
C LEU A 162 5.23 1.84 8.52
N GLY A 163 5.31 2.69 9.54
CA GLY A 163 5.39 2.24 10.94
C GLY A 163 4.20 1.38 11.36
N GLN A 164 2.99 1.74 10.93
CA GLN A 164 1.81 0.90 11.15
C GLN A 164 1.91 -0.44 10.41
N CYS A 165 2.43 -0.45 9.18
CA CYS A 165 2.67 -1.70 8.45
C CYS A 165 3.70 -2.59 9.17
N HIS A 166 4.81 -2.01 9.68
CA HIS A 166 5.80 -2.74 10.46
C HIS A 166 5.21 -3.34 11.74
N ARG A 167 4.36 -2.58 12.44
CA ARG A 167 3.67 -3.06 13.64
C ARG A 167 2.74 -4.22 13.33
N LEU A 168 1.97 -4.10 12.25
CA LEU A 168 1.04 -5.13 11.80
C LEU A 168 1.74 -6.39 11.25
N HIS A 169 3.00 -6.28 10.79
CA HIS A 169 3.79 -7.44 10.40
C HIS A 169 3.90 -8.48 11.51
N GLN A 170 4.01 -8.07 12.77
CA GLN A 170 4.14 -8.98 13.90
C GLN A 170 2.90 -9.86 14.07
N ALA A 171 1.71 -9.32 13.80
CA ALA A 171 0.45 -10.03 13.93
C ALA A 171 0.02 -10.74 12.63
N MET A 172 0.35 -10.16 11.47
CA MET A 172 -0.09 -10.59 10.14
C MET A 172 1.06 -10.58 9.12
N PRO A 173 2.11 -11.41 9.31
CA PRO A 173 3.30 -11.38 8.44
C PRO A 173 3.00 -11.78 6.98
N PHE A 174 1.90 -12.49 6.74
CA PHE A 174 1.47 -12.88 5.39
C PHE A 174 0.83 -11.72 4.60
N LEU A 175 0.40 -10.64 5.26
CA LEU A 175 -0.23 -9.47 4.64
C LEU A 175 0.70 -8.25 4.67
N PHE A 176 1.43 -8.09 5.76
CA PHE A 176 2.40 -7.03 5.95
C PHE A 176 3.80 -7.66 5.94
N GLU A 177 4.50 -7.58 4.81
CA GLU A 177 5.85 -8.12 4.65
C GLU A 177 6.86 -7.41 5.57
N ALA A 178 8.05 -8.01 5.69
CA ALA A 178 9.09 -7.51 6.58
C ALA A 178 9.59 -6.10 6.20
N ILE A 179 10.26 -5.48 7.17
CA ILE A 179 10.88 -4.15 7.06
C ILE A 179 11.92 -4.12 5.94
N ASP A 180 12.09 -2.96 5.30
CA ASP A 180 13.08 -2.67 4.26
C ASP A 180 12.94 -3.54 2.99
N ASP A 181 11.73 -3.98 2.71
CA ASP A 181 11.47 -4.63 1.45
C ASP A 181 11.29 -3.60 0.31
N GLU A 182 11.40 -4.10 -0.91
CA GLU A 182 11.18 -3.30 -2.12
C GLU A 182 9.72 -2.84 -2.29
N THR A 183 8.78 -3.44 -1.55
CA THR A 183 7.36 -3.06 -1.54
C THR A 183 7.20 -1.66 -0.96
N GLU A 184 7.94 -1.33 0.10
CA GLU A 184 7.91 0.03 0.70
C GLU A 184 8.47 1.08 -0.25
N LEU A 185 9.52 0.72 -1.02
CA LEU A 185 10.10 1.61 -2.01
C LEU A 185 9.09 1.99 -3.10
N LEU A 186 8.22 1.04 -3.48
CA LEU A 186 7.19 1.22 -4.49
C LEU A 186 5.89 1.84 -3.96
N LEU A 187 5.79 2.18 -2.66
CA LEU A 187 4.69 3.00 -2.15
C LEU A 187 4.70 4.35 -2.87
N PRO A 188 3.63 4.71 -3.60
CA PRO A 188 3.58 5.96 -4.35
C PRO A 188 3.70 7.21 -3.47
N THR A 189 4.03 8.33 -4.07
CA THR A 189 3.99 9.66 -3.46
C THR A 189 2.59 10.29 -3.61
N GLY A 190 2.35 11.43 -2.95
CA GLY A 190 1.07 12.13 -2.98
C GLY A 190 0.00 11.44 -2.11
N LEU A 191 0.41 10.84 -1.02
CA LEU A 191 -0.47 10.09 -0.11
C LEU A 191 -1.50 10.99 0.59
N THR A 192 -1.15 12.24 0.87
CA THR A 192 -2.02 13.20 1.56
C THR A 192 -2.91 14.02 0.63
N ARG A 193 -2.78 13.82 -0.68
CA ARG A 193 -3.58 14.55 -1.68
C ARG A 193 -5.04 14.11 -1.67
N THR A 194 -5.93 15.02 -2.05
CA THR A 194 -7.37 14.74 -2.19
C THR A 194 -7.67 13.78 -3.33
N ASP A 195 -6.78 13.69 -4.33
CA ASP A 195 -6.84 12.75 -5.46
C ASP A 195 -5.85 11.58 -5.32
N ALA A 196 -5.39 11.26 -4.10
CA ALA A 196 -4.48 10.15 -3.87
C ALA A 196 -5.07 8.83 -4.39
N PHE A 197 -4.22 7.97 -4.93
CA PHE A 197 -4.60 6.73 -5.62
C PHE A 197 -5.47 5.77 -4.78
N TRP A 198 -5.38 5.83 -3.47
CA TRP A 198 -6.13 5.01 -2.53
C TRP A 198 -7.47 5.61 -2.08
N ARG A 199 -7.73 6.91 -2.36
CA ARG A 199 -8.95 7.61 -1.95
C ARG A 199 -10.23 6.96 -2.47
N GLU A 200 -10.22 6.47 -3.72
CA GLU A 200 -11.36 5.74 -4.28
C GLU A 200 -11.79 4.56 -3.40
N LEU A 201 -10.83 3.86 -2.78
CA LEU A 201 -11.10 2.75 -1.89
C LEU A 201 -11.73 3.21 -0.57
N VAL A 202 -11.20 4.29 0.02
CA VAL A 202 -11.62 4.77 1.35
C VAL A 202 -12.89 5.61 1.25
N ASP A 203 -12.94 6.56 0.34
CA ASP A 203 -14.06 7.52 0.21
C ASP A 203 -15.22 6.92 -0.61
N GLY A 204 -14.95 5.98 -1.50
CA GLY A 204 -15.95 5.35 -2.36
C GLY A 204 -16.78 4.26 -1.69
N ILE A 205 -16.40 3.83 -0.49
CA ILE A 205 -17.10 2.79 0.27
C ILE A 205 -17.60 3.38 1.60
N PRO A 206 -18.92 3.45 1.84
CA PRO A 206 -19.48 3.95 3.09
C PRO A 206 -18.96 3.18 4.32
N GLU A 207 -18.78 3.86 5.45
CA GLU A 207 -18.24 3.26 6.68
C GLU A 207 -19.10 2.09 7.19
N GLU A 208 -20.41 2.16 7.03
CA GLU A 208 -21.32 1.07 7.39
C GLU A 208 -21.08 -0.22 6.60
N ASP A 209 -20.52 -0.15 5.39
CA ASP A 209 -20.19 -1.34 4.61
C ASP A 209 -18.92 -2.07 5.14
N TRP A 210 -18.10 -1.40 5.94
CA TRP A 210 -16.92 -1.96 6.59
C TRP A 210 -17.21 -2.66 7.94
N THR A 211 -18.46 -2.79 8.32
CA THR A 211 -18.85 -3.37 9.63
C THR A 211 -18.53 -4.85 9.76
N GLN A 212 -18.46 -5.56 8.64
CA GLN A 212 -18.23 -7.02 8.58
C GLN A 212 -16.92 -7.31 7.85
N VAL A 213 -16.16 -8.29 8.34
CA VAL A 213 -14.88 -8.70 7.76
C VAL A 213 -15.00 -9.23 6.33
N GLU A 214 -16.18 -9.72 5.96
CA GLU A 214 -16.51 -10.21 4.63
C GLU A 214 -16.30 -9.15 3.54
N VAL A 215 -16.33 -7.86 3.88
CA VAL A 215 -16.01 -6.77 2.95
C VAL A 215 -14.65 -6.95 2.30
N ILE A 216 -13.65 -7.40 3.06
CA ILE A 216 -12.29 -7.65 2.57
C ILE A 216 -12.32 -8.77 1.51
N GLY A 217 -13.07 -9.84 1.77
CA GLY A 217 -13.23 -10.94 0.82
C GLY A 217 -13.91 -10.52 -0.48
N TRP A 218 -14.96 -9.71 -0.40
CA TRP A 218 -15.63 -9.17 -1.59
C TRP A 218 -14.74 -8.21 -2.38
N LEU A 219 -14.01 -7.32 -1.70
CA LEU A 219 -13.07 -6.41 -2.36
C LEU A 219 -11.98 -7.20 -3.10
N TYR A 220 -11.44 -8.24 -2.47
CA TYR A 220 -10.49 -9.14 -3.11
C TYR A 220 -11.09 -9.80 -4.36
N GLN A 221 -12.30 -10.38 -4.26
CA GLN A 221 -12.96 -11.00 -5.40
C GLN A 221 -13.15 -10.04 -6.58
N PHE A 222 -13.60 -8.82 -6.30
CA PHE A 222 -13.85 -7.83 -7.35
C PHE A 222 -12.56 -7.24 -7.90
N TYR A 223 -11.52 -7.09 -7.08
CA TYR A 223 -10.20 -6.66 -7.52
C TYR A 223 -9.62 -7.59 -8.60
N ILE A 224 -9.74 -8.91 -8.41
CA ILE A 224 -9.18 -9.89 -9.34
C ILE A 224 -10.15 -10.32 -10.44
N SER A 225 -11.37 -9.79 -10.48
CA SER A 225 -12.42 -10.22 -11.42
C SER A 225 -12.01 -10.06 -12.88
N GLU A 226 -11.33 -8.97 -13.24
CA GLU A 226 -10.83 -8.75 -14.60
C GLU A 226 -9.77 -9.81 -14.99
N LYS A 227 -8.89 -10.17 -14.06
CA LYS A 227 -7.88 -11.22 -14.30
C LYS A 227 -8.51 -12.59 -14.47
N LYS A 228 -9.64 -12.87 -13.82
CA LYS A 228 -10.41 -14.11 -14.02
C LYS A 228 -10.86 -14.27 -15.47
N ASP A 229 -11.38 -13.20 -16.07
CA ASP A 229 -11.87 -13.23 -17.44
C ASP A 229 -10.74 -13.51 -18.46
N GLU A 230 -9.53 -13.07 -18.15
CA GLU A 230 -8.33 -13.36 -18.95
C GLU A 230 -7.86 -14.81 -18.82
N VAL A 231 -8.07 -15.44 -17.67
CA VAL A 231 -7.62 -16.80 -17.34
C VAL A 231 -8.64 -17.85 -17.80
N ILE A 232 -9.93 -17.50 -17.86
CA ILE A 232 -10.98 -18.42 -18.31
C ILE A 232 -10.72 -18.83 -19.78
N GLY A 233 -10.56 -20.13 -19.99
CA GLY A 233 -10.32 -20.70 -21.33
C GLY A 233 -8.86 -20.76 -21.77
N LYS A 234 -7.90 -20.39 -20.92
CA LYS A 234 -6.45 -20.54 -21.15
C LYS A 234 -5.86 -21.65 -20.27
N VAL A 235 -4.66 -22.12 -20.61
CA VAL A 235 -3.87 -22.96 -19.72
C VAL A 235 -3.42 -22.12 -18.53
N VAL A 236 -3.90 -22.51 -17.34
CA VAL A 236 -3.60 -21.78 -16.10
C VAL A 236 -2.12 -21.92 -15.76
N LYS A 237 -1.40 -20.82 -15.65
CA LYS A 237 -0.04 -20.79 -15.16
C LYS A 237 -0.03 -20.70 -13.63
N SER A 238 1.11 -21.03 -13.03
CA SER A 238 1.31 -21.00 -11.58
C SER A 238 0.95 -19.64 -10.97
N GLU A 239 1.26 -18.53 -11.63
CA GLU A 239 0.96 -17.17 -11.24
C GLU A 239 -0.55 -16.81 -11.29
N ASP A 240 -1.34 -17.56 -12.07
CA ASP A 240 -2.78 -17.35 -12.24
C ASP A 240 -3.63 -18.22 -11.30
N ILE A 241 -3.00 -19.13 -10.55
CA ILE A 241 -3.70 -20.05 -9.63
C ILE A 241 -4.61 -19.32 -8.64
N PRO A 242 -4.20 -18.19 -8.00
CA PRO A 242 -5.08 -17.47 -7.08
C PRO A 242 -6.36 -16.97 -7.74
N ALA A 243 -6.28 -16.48 -8.98
CA ALA A 243 -7.44 -16.03 -9.74
C ALA A 243 -8.32 -17.21 -10.21
N ALA A 244 -7.69 -18.33 -10.62
CA ALA A 244 -8.38 -19.53 -11.03
C ALA A 244 -9.09 -20.23 -9.85
N THR A 245 -8.44 -20.35 -8.71
CA THR A 245 -9.03 -21.02 -7.53
C THR A 245 -10.24 -20.29 -6.97
N GLN A 246 -10.31 -18.97 -7.07
CA GLN A 246 -11.50 -18.23 -6.69
C GLN A 246 -12.74 -18.48 -7.56
N LEU A 247 -12.57 -19.00 -8.78
CA LEU A 247 -13.71 -19.43 -9.60
C LEU A 247 -14.47 -20.61 -8.99
N PHE A 248 -13.77 -21.42 -8.21
CA PHE A 248 -14.31 -22.65 -7.60
C PHE A 248 -14.66 -22.49 -6.12
N THR A 249 -14.43 -21.30 -5.54
CA THR A 249 -14.81 -21.04 -4.16
C THR A 249 -16.31 -20.77 -4.12
N PRO A 250 -17.10 -21.53 -3.33
CA PRO A 250 -18.53 -21.28 -3.19
C PRO A 250 -18.78 -19.85 -2.68
N ASN A 251 -19.81 -19.21 -3.21
CA ASN A 251 -20.32 -17.97 -2.60
C ASN A 251 -20.91 -18.34 -1.24
N TRP A 252 -20.34 -17.83 -0.20
CA TRP A 252 -20.83 -17.98 1.19
C TRP A 252 -22.13 -17.19 1.37
#